data_36130c0c55cefbda08ae55b7d92dbaba
#
_entry.id   36130c0c55cefbda08ae55b7d92dbaba
#
_cell.length_a   1.000
_cell.length_b   1.000
_cell.length_c   1.000
_cell.angle_alpha   90.00
_cell.angle_beta   90.00
_cell.angle_gamma   90.00
#
_symmetry.space_group_name_H-M   'P 1'
#
loop_
_entity.id
_entity.type
_entity.pdbx_description
1 polymer ?
#
loop_
_entity_poly.entity_id
_entity_poly.type
_entity_poly.pdbx_seq_one_letter_code
_entity_poly.pdbx_strand_id
1 'polypeptide(L)'
;MSKVLIVEDDPLVSRMYQTVFQFEGFDVEMARNGEEGIEKLKSFKPIMILLDIMMPKMSGIDVLRIIKNNPDLKNIPVVVLTNLSGDKDVDTALDLGAVKYIVKSQNKPKEIVAQIKEILAGYTREEIPKAATKN
;
A
#
# COMPACT_ATOMS: atom_id res chain seq x y z
N MET A 1 -9.67 -9.29 -11.42
CA MET A 1 -9.62 -7.88 -11.08
C MET A 1 -8.43 -7.55 -10.22
N SER A 2 -7.89 -6.40 -10.42
CA SER A 2 -6.72 -5.98 -9.67
C SER A 2 -7.16 -5.46 -8.31
N LYS A 3 -6.90 -6.21 -7.28
CA LYS A 3 -7.32 -5.87 -5.93
C LYS A 3 -6.25 -5.06 -5.21
N VAL A 4 -6.65 -3.95 -4.59
CA VAL A 4 -5.73 -3.09 -3.84
C VAL A 4 -6.32 -2.87 -2.46
N LEU A 5 -5.50 -3.00 -1.43
CA LEU A 5 -5.91 -2.65 -0.08
C LEU A 5 -5.33 -1.28 0.25
N ILE A 6 -6.16 -0.37 0.70
CA ILE A 6 -5.73 0.96 1.10
C ILE A 6 -5.99 1.13 2.59
N VAL A 7 -4.93 1.38 3.36
CA VAL A 7 -5.03 1.59 4.80
C VAL A 7 -4.82 3.06 5.08
N GLU A 8 -5.88 3.75 5.43
CA GLU A 8 -5.88 5.20 5.59
C GLU A 8 -6.92 5.59 6.64
N ASP A 9 -6.53 6.35 7.66
CA ASP A 9 -7.44 6.66 8.76
C ASP A 9 -8.31 7.90 8.54
N ASP A 10 -7.95 8.79 7.62
CA ASP A 10 -8.74 9.98 7.35
C ASP A 10 -9.90 9.63 6.41
N PRO A 11 -11.15 9.75 6.86
CA PRO A 11 -12.28 9.32 6.04
C PRO A 11 -12.42 10.05 4.71
N LEU A 12 -12.05 11.33 4.65
CA LEU A 12 -12.15 12.06 3.40
C LEU A 12 -11.09 11.63 2.41
N VAL A 13 -9.86 11.46 2.88
CA VAL A 13 -8.75 11.02 2.04
C VAL A 13 -9.02 9.60 1.57
N SER A 14 -9.50 8.76 2.48
CA SER A 14 -9.85 7.38 2.17
C SER A 14 -10.88 7.32 1.05
N ARG A 15 -11.93 8.13 1.15
CA ARG A 15 -12.97 8.15 0.12
C ARG A 15 -12.45 8.63 -1.23
N MET A 16 -11.58 9.64 -1.21
CA MET A 16 -11.00 10.15 -2.44
C MET A 16 -10.19 9.09 -3.15
N TYR A 17 -9.35 8.37 -2.41
CA TYR A 17 -8.54 7.32 -2.98
C TYR A 17 -9.42 6.20 -3.52
N GLN A 18 -10.42 5.79 -2.74
CA GLN A 18 -11.31 4.73 -3.16
C GLN A 18 -11.98 5.08 -4.49
N THR A 19 -12.49 6.31 -4.59
CA THR A 19 -13.18 6.76 -5.80
C THR A 19 -12.25 6.73 -7.02
N VAL A 20 -11.06 7.29 -6.88
CA VAL A 20 -10.15 7.40 -8.01
C VAL A 20 -9.64 6.01 -8.43
N PHE A 21 -9.29 5.15 -7.45
CA PHE A 21 -8.80 3.82 -7.79
C PHE A 21 -9.91 2.98 -8.45
N GLN A 22 -11.13 3.07 -7.95
CA GLN A 22 -12.25 2.35 -8.57
C GLN A 22 -12.52 2.84 -9.99
N PHE A 23 -12.43 4.14 -10.19
CA PHE A 23 -12.63 4.71 -11.51
C PHE A 23 -11.59 4.18 -12.49
N GLU A 24 -10.39 3.91 -12.02
CA GLU A 24 -9.31 3.40 -12.86
C GLU A 24 -9.34 1.87 -12.99
N GLY A 25 -10.37 1.25 -12.50
CA GLY A 25 -10.55 -0.19 -12.71
C GLY A 25 -10.06 -1.11 -11.61
N PHE A 26 -9.62 -0.56 -10.48
CA PHE A 26 -9.16 -1.41 -9.39
C PHE A 26 -10.33 -1.85 -8.51
N ASP A 27 -10.19 -3.04 -7.94
CA ASP A 27 -11.13 -3.54 -6.96
C ASP A 27 -10.51 -3.15 -5.61
N VAL A 28 -11.13 -2.21 -4.90
CA VAL A 28 -10.54 -1.58 -3.73
C VAL A 28 -11.18 -2.04 -2.44
N GLU A 29 -10.33 -2.39 -1.47
CA GLU A 29 -10.80 -2.65 -0.13
C GLU A 29 -10.14 -1.59 0.76
N MET A 30 -10.91 -1.00 1.68
CA MET A 30 -10.41 0.06 2.53
C MET A 30 -10.31 -0.42 3.97
N ALA A 31 -9.26 0.00 4.68
CA ALA A 31 -9.13 -0.23 6.10
C ALA A 31 -8.87 1.11 6.77
N ARG A 32 -9.49 1.34 7.91
CA ARG A 32 -9.40 2.63 8.59
C ARG A 32 -8.26 2.72 9.58
N ASN A 33 -7.63 1.63 9.88
CA ASN A 33 -6.48 1.61 10.79
C ASN A 33 -5.68 0.34 10.54
N GLY A 34 -4.55 0.22 11.22
CA GLY A 34 -3.64 -0.90 11.02
C GLY A 34 -4.24 -2.23 11.37
N GLU A 35 -4.99 -2.29 12.48
CA GLU A 35 -5.58 -3.55 12.91
C GLU A 35 -6.60 -4.04 11.89
N GLU A 36 -7.42 -3.14 11.38
CA GLU A 36 -8.41 -3.50 10.38
C GLU A 36 -7.71 -3.96 9.09
N GLY A 37 -6.60 -3.31 8.73
CA GLY A 37 -5.84 -3.71 7.56
C GLY A 37 -5.31 -5.12 7.67
N ILE A 38 -4.71 -5.45 8.81
CA ILE A 38 -4.18 -6.79 9.04
C ILE A 38 -5.31 -7.81 9.03
N GLU A 39 -6.45 -7.47 9.63
CA GLU A 39 -7.59 -8.39 9.67
C GLU A 39 -8.09 -8.67 8.25
N LYS A 40 -8.17 -7.65 7.41
CA LYS A 40 -8.64 -7.85 6.05
C LYS A 40 -7.69 -8.68 5.21
N LEU A 41 -6.40 -8.64 5.50
CA LEU A 41 -5.43 -9.43 4.76
C LEU A 41 -5.58 -10.93 5.01
N LYS A 42 -6.36 -11.33 6.00
CA LYS A 42 -6.59 -12.75 6.24
C LYS A 42 -7.48 -13.35 5.15
N SER A 43 -8.36 -12.54 4.57
CA SER A 43 -9.28 -13.06 3.55
C SER A 43 -9.18 -12.33 2.22
N PHE A 44 -8.59 -11.14 2.18
CA PHE A 44 -8.49 -10.37 0.97
C PHE A 44 -7.02 -10.34 0.57
N LYS A 45 -6.67 -10.93 -0.53
CA LYS A 45 -5.27 -10.98 -0.99
C LYS A 45 -5.07 -9.98 -2.11
N PRO A 46 -4.62 -8.78 -1.77
CA PRO A 46 -4.43 -7.75 -2.80
C PRO A 46 -3.13 -7.97 -3.56
N ILE A 47 -3.03 -7.32 -4.72
CA ILE A 47 -1.79 -7.31 -5.48
C ILE A 47 -0.89 -6.16 -5.02
N MET A 48 -1.43 -5.25 -4.21
CA MET A 48 -0.69 -4.08 -3.74
C MET A 48 -1.36 -3.56 -2.47
N ILE A 49 -0.56 -3.08 -1.53
CA ILE A 49 -1.07 -2.42 -0.32
C ILE A 49 -0.58 -0.98 -0.32
N LEU A 50 -1.52 -0.05 -0.15
CA LEU A 50 -1.21 1.35 -0.01
C LEU A 50 -1.37 1.66 1.46
N LEU A 51 -0.32 2.09 2.14
CA LEU A 51 -0.30 2.13 3.58
C LEU A 51 0.14 3.49 4.12
N ASP A 52 -0.74 4.15 4.86
CA ASP A 52 -0.40 5.41 5.50
C ASP A 52 0.52 5.13 6.70
N ILE A 53 1.59 5.89 6.82
CA ILE A 53 2.51 5.69 7.93
C ILE A 53 1.95 6.29 9.21
N MET A 54 1.33 7.47 9.13
CA MET A 54 0.90 8.18 10.32
C MET A 54 -0.54 7.86 10.66
N MET A 55 -0.74 6.90 11.54
CA MET A 55 -2.07 6.53 12.01
C MET A 55 -2.04 6.34 13.51
N PRO A 56 -3.16 6.60 14.18
CA PRO A 56 -3.21 6.42 15.63
C PRO A 56 -3.16 4.93 15.99
N LYS A 57 -2.75 4.64 17.20
CA LYS A 57 -2.65 3.29 17.74
C LYS A 57 -1.59 2.45 17.08
N MET A 58 -1.80 1.95 15.93
CA MET A 58 -0.84 1.13 15.22
C MET A 58 -0.36 1.89 14.00
N SER A 59 0.89 2.28 13.96
CA SER A 59 1.43 3.06 12.85
C SER A 59 1.60 2.18 11.61
N GLY A 60 1.78 2.83 10.46
CA GLY A 60 2.04 2.08 9.24
C GLY A 60 3.31 1.26 9.32
N ILE A 61 4.30 1.73 10.09
CA ILE A 61 5.54 0.97 10.28
C ILE A 61 5.24 -0.35 11.00
N ASP A 62 4.38 -0.32 12.01
CA ASP A 62 4.00 -1.54 12.72
C ASP A 62 3.30 -2.51 11.79
N VAL A 63 2.39 -2.00 10.96
CA VAL A 63 1.68 -2.82 9.99
C VAL A 63 2.67 -3.45 9.02
N LEU A 64 3.61 -2.66 8.53
CA LEU A 64 4.61 -3.14 7.58
C LEU A 64 5.46 -4.25 8.17
N ARG A 65 5.85 -4.12 9.45
CA ARG A 65 6.62 -5.17 10.10
C ARG A 65 5.83 -6.47 10.14
N ILE A 66 4.55 -6.40 10.47
CA ILE A 66 3.71 -7.59 10.53
C ILE A 66 3.60 -8.21 9.15
N ILE A 67 3.39 -7.41 8.11
CA ILE A 67 3.28 -7.92 6.76
C ILE A 67 4.58 -8.61 6.34
N LYS A 68 5.71 -7.96 6.60
CA LYS A 68 7.00 -8.50 6.14
C LYS A 68 7.45 -9.72 6.93
N ASN A 69 6.90 -9.91 8.13
CA ASN A 69 7.21 -11.10 8.90
C ASN A 69 6.25 -12.25 8.63
N ASN A 70 5.26 -12.07 7.77
CA ASN A 70 4.30 -13.10 7.45
C ASN A 70 4.66 -13.73 6.11
N PRO A 71 4.99 -15.04 6.05
CA PRO A 71 5.39 -15.66 4.79
C PRO A 71 4.36 -15.58 3.68
N ASP A 72 3.08 -15.48 4.03
CA ASP A 72 2.02 -15.41 3.04
C ASP A 72 1.80 -14.01 2.50
N LEU A 73 2.31 -12.99 3.19
CA LEU A 73 2.06 -11.60 2.84
C LEU A 73 3.30 -10.84 2.41
N LYS A 74 4.47 -11.33 2.79
CA LYS A 74 5.71 -10.52 2.63
C LYS A 74 6.05 -10.16 1.20
N ASN A 75 5.54 -10.90 0.23
CA ASN A 75 5.84 -10.63 -1.17
C ASN A 75 4.85 -9.67 -1.82
N ILE A 76 3.82 -9.25 -1.12
CA ILE A 76 2.89 -8.26 -1.66
C ILE A 76 3.58 -6.91 -1.61
N PRO A 77 3.67 -6.19 -2.73
CA PRO A 77 4.33 -4.88 -2.71
C PRO A 77 3.55 -3.88 -1.87
N VAL A 78 4.27 -3.14 -1.05
CA VAL A 78 3.68 -2.12 -0.16
C VAL A 78 4.24 -0.76 -0.56
N VAL A 79 3.34 0.19 -0.84
CA VAL A 79 3.71 1.57 -1.09
C VAL A 79 3.24 2.36 0.12
N VAL A 80 4.15 3.10 0.76
CA VAL A 80 3.77 3.87 1.93
C VAL A 80 3.41 5.29 1.55
N LEU A 81 2.41 5.81 2.23
CA LEU A 81 1.97 7.19 2.06
C LEU A 81 2.42 7.98 3.27
N THR A 82 2.90 9.19 3.07
CA THR A 82 3.36 10.02 4.16
C THR A 82 3.01 11.48 3.90
N ASN A 83 2.91 12.28 4.94
CA ASN A 83 2.67 13.71 4.79
C ASN A 83 3.99 14.47 4.70
N LEU A 84 5.09 13.84 5.10
CA LEU A 84 6.38 14.51 5.14
C LEU A 84 7.44 13.73 4.40
N SER A 85 8.17 14.41 3.53
CA SER A 85 9.27 13.75 2.83
C SER A 85 10.51 13.83 3.72
N GLY A 86 11.42 12.89 3.56
CA GLY A 86 12.66 12.89 4.34
C GLY A 86 12.48 12.47 5.79
N ASP A 87 11.34 11.92 6.12
CA ASP A 87 11.06 11.50 7.45
C ASP A 87 11.83 10.24 7.76
N LYS A 88 12.25 10.09 9.03
CA LYS A 88 12.91 8.90 9.47
C LYS A 88 12.05 7.68 9.27
N ASP A 89 10.74 7.81 9.39
CA ASP A 89 9.82 6.70 9.21
C ASP A 89 9.81 6.22 7.75
N VAL A 90 10.07 7.12 6.81
CA VAL A 90 10.18 6.74 5.41
C VAL A 90 11.39 5.84 5.22
N ASP A 91 12.53 6.20 5.82
CA ASP A 91 13.73 5.40 5.71
C ASP A 91 13.52 4.03 6.32
N THR A 92 12.86 3.98 7.48
CA THR A 92 12.56 2.72 8.14
C THR A 92 11.65 1.86 7.27
N ALA A 93 10.65 2.47 6.64
CA ALA A 93 9.73 1.74 5.78
C ALA A 93 10.46 1.12 4.58
N LEU A 94 11.35 1.88 3.96
CA LEU A 94 12.10 1.37 2.82
C LEU A 94 13.04 0.24 3.25
N ASP A 95 13.67 0.39 4.42
CA ASP A 95 14.54 -0.65 4.94
C ASP A 95 13.76 -1.93 5.25
N LEU A 96 12.50 -1.80 5.65
CA LEU A 96 11.66 -2.96 5.93
C LEU A 96 11.12 -3.61 4.66
N GLY A 97 11.32 -2.97 3.51
CA GLY A 97 10.93 -3.58 2.25
C GLY A 97 9.77 -2.92 1.51
N ALA A 98 9.34 -1.73 1.93
CA ALA A 98 8.37 -0.99 1.12
C ALA A 98 9.01 -0.68 -0.23
N VAL A 99 8.26 -0.79 -1.31
CA VAL A 99 8.83 -0.61 -2.64
C VAL A 99 8.95 0.85 -3.03
N LYS A 100 8.18 1.72 -2.37
CA LYS A 100 8.20 3.14 -2.69
C LYS A 100 7.48 3.91 -1.60
N TYR A 101 7.81 5.20 -1.46
CA TYR A 101 6.98 6.06 -0.63
C TYR A 101 6.43 7.17 -1.52
N ILE A 102 5.27 7.73 -1.15
CA ILE A 102 4.64 8.82 -1.87
C ILE A 102 4.22 9.86 -0.85
N VAL A 103 4.56 11.13 -1.09
CA VAL A 103 4.19 12.22 -0.19
C VAL A 103 2.80 12.68 -0.58
N LYS A 104 1.83 12.52 0.32
CA LYS A 104 0.43 12.80 0.02
C LYS A 104 0.19 14.24 -0.40
N SER A 105 0.85 15.19 0.23
CA SER A 105 0.64 16.60 -0.07
C SER A 105 1.23 17.02 -1.41
N GLN A 106 2.09 16.21 -1.99
CA GLN A 106 2.74 16.55 -3.24
C GLN A 106 2.17 15.80 -4.43
N ASN A 107 1.17 14.97 -4.21
CA ASN A 107 0.62 14.15 -5.27
C ASN A 107 -0.89 14.09 -5.20
N LYS A 108 -1.56 14.42 -6.29
CA LYS A 108 -3.00 14.28 -6.35
C LYS A 108 -3.36 12.81 -6.43
N PRO A 109 -4.57 12.41 -6.03
CA PRO A 109 -4.96 10.99 -6.10
C PRO A 109 -4.74 10.36 -7.47
N LYS A 110 -5.00 11.09 -8.55
CA LYS A 110 -4.77 10.54 -9.90
C LYS A 110 -3.29 10.27 -10.14
N GLU A 111 -2.42 11.10 -9.59
CA GLU A 111 -0.97 10.91 -9.75
C GLU A 111 -0.52 9.69 -8.97
N ILE A 112 -1.13 9.46 -7.80
CA ILE A 112 -0.80 8.27 -7.02
C ILE A 112 -1.21 7.03 -7.78
N VAL A 113 -2.41 7.02 -8.37
CA VAL A 113 -2.86 5.88 -9.16
C VAL A 113 -1.90 5.62 -10.32
N ALA A 114 -1.43 6.67 -10.99
CA ALA A 114 -0.52 6.50 -12.12
C ALA A 114 0.78 5.83 -11.67
N GLN A 115 1.31 6.24 -10.50
CA GLN A 115 2.52 5.64 -9.99
C GLN A 115 2.30 4.19 -9.59
N ILE A 116 1.14 3.86 -9.01
CA ILE A 116 0.82 2.49 -8.65
C ILE A 116 0.75 1.63 -9.91
N LYS A 117 0.14 2.14 -10.98
CA LYS A 117 0.07 1.40 -12.24
C LYS A 117 1.47 1.12 -12.80
N GLU A 118 2.38 2.08 -12.69
CA GLU A 118 3.73 1.88 -13.16
C GLU A 118 4.44 0.80 -12.36
N ILE A 119 4.28 0.80 -11.06
CA ILE A 119 4.89 -0.21 -10.19
C ILE A 119 4.36 -1.59 -10.54
N LEU A 120 3.04 -1.70 -10.70
CA LEU A 120 2.43 -2.98 -11.02
C LEU A 120 2.86 -3.48 -12.40
N ALA A 121 3.01 -2.58 -13.37
CA ALA A 121 3.45 -2.97 -14.71
C ALA A 121 4.87 -3.55 -14.65
N GLY A 122 5.73 -2.96 -13.83
CA GLY A 122 7.08 -3.48 -13.65
C GLY A 122 7.07 -4.88 -13.04
N TYR A 123 6.23 -5.08 -12.01
CA TYR A 123 6.13 -6.38 -11.40
C TYR A 123 5.62 -7.42 -12.39
N THR A 124 4.55 -7.08 -13.14
CA THR A 124 4.00 -8.07 -14.03
C THR A 124 4.95 -8.39 -15.17
N ARG A 125 5.74 -7.45 -15.57
CA ARG A 125 6.63 -7.73 -16.68
C ARG A 125 7.89 -8.43 -16.30
N GLU A 126 8.43 -8.16 -15.14
CA GLU A 126 9.69 -8.67 -14.83
C GLU A 126 9.77 -9.71 -13.84
N GLU A 127 9.04 -9.68 -12.81
CA GLU A 127 9.32 -10.51 -11.90
C GLU A 127 8.42 -11.17 -11.26
N ILE A 128 7.27 -10.86 -11.38
CA ILE A 128 6.33 -11.48 -10.68
C ILE A 128 6.60 -12.82 -10.67
N PRO A 129 7.07 -13.24 -11.51
CA PRO A 129 7.28 -14.55 -11.51
C PRO A 129 8.18 -14.82 -10.51
N LYS A 130 8.86 -13.94 -10.03
CA LYS A 130 9.69 -14.37 -9.20
C LYS A 130 9.24 -14.20 -7.99
N ALA A 131 8.67 -13.47 -7.88
CA ALA A 131 8.27 -13.31 -6.65
C ALA A 131 7.14 -14.02 -6.46
N ALA A 132 6.53 -13.95 -7.05
CA ALA A 132 5.39 -14.52 -6.79
C ALA A 132 5.20 -15.54 -7.65
N THR A 133 5.74 -15.48 -7.93
CA THR A 133 5.74 -15.93 -8.58
C THR A 133 6.27 -16.46 -8.99
N LYS A 134 6.84 -16.42 -9.34
CA LYS A 134 7.46 -16.50 -9.61
C LYS A 134 7.69 -16.72 -9.39
N ASN A 135 7.86 -16.90 -9.61
CA ASN A 135 8.03 -16.89 -9.54
C ASN A 135 7.98 -17.05 -9.40
#